data_9102ca5aee970dc0224c72927c6f15f3
#
_entry.id   9102ca5aee970dc0224c72927c6f15f3
#
_cell.length_a   1.000
_cell.length_b   1.000
_cell.length_c   1.000
_cell.angle_alpha   90.00
_cell.angle_beta   90.00
_cell.angle_gamma   90.00
#
_symmetry.space_group_name_H-M   'P 1'
#
loop_
_entity.id
_entity.type
_entity.pdbx_description
1 polymer ?
#
loop_
_entity_poly.entity_id
_entity_poly.type
_entity_poly.pdbx_seq_one_letter_code
_entity_poly.pdbx_strand_id
1 'polypeptide(L)'
;MAKIGIDFGTSYSVASYIDAQTGEAKPIRINGLEKIPTMLYFSNDSANPLVGQVAYEKYDACKDADSPEEMDEILSGIVTNIKRNMSKDGSIALPNGEILSYAQVVALFLAYIKNEAEKTCFAGQVVDAVCITYPVAFDAAPDKKEILREAATLAGFKDVKLLMEPVAAAKGFFGKKQCKNTGGLIYDFGGGTFDLAFVKFDNNGNHLTYSIDGDPNCGGENIDYAIYEAWDNIVCRSKHRHISQYEGEVFLPILKTDCMKAKELMSNGAFNKRTIFLPPACACVERIPVFTQEEWDDIVNPWVDKTIVKVQQLLQKLQNDRNLGFQVDKVVLIGGSSRLPQVRKRLAEVCPVDPEQTQDVDVAVANGAAIFINESREDYAERDVYCIYCGRKIKTSFKFCNGCGKNNFRYDYRLRDI
;
A
#
# COMPACT_ATOMS: atom_id res chain seq x y z
N MET A 1 9.86 6.71 25.02
CA MET A 1 9.87 5.55 24.09
C MET A 1 9.69 6.08 22.69
N ALA A 2 10.62 5.78 21.78
CA ALA A 2 10.52 6.21 20.40
C ALA A 2 9.53 5.31 19.66
N LYS A 3 8.68 5.92 18.80
CA LYS A 3 7.58 5.25 18.11
C LYS A 3 7.55 5.66 16.65
N ILE A 4 7.25 4.71 15.76
CA ILE A 4 7.11 4.97 14.32
C ILE A 4 5.81 4.36 13.78
N GLY A 5 5.30 4.94 12.69
CA GLY A 5 4.27 4.37 11.85
C GLY A 5 4.90 3.87 10.56
N ILE A 6 4.50 2.72 10.07
CA ILE A 6 4.98 2.14 8.81
C ILE A 6 3.78 1.82 7.92
N ASP A 7 3.73 2.43 6.76
CA ASP A 7 2.95 1.95 5.65
C ASP A 7 3.76 0.86 4.93
N PHE A 8 3.39 -0.41 5.16
CA PHE A 8 4.04 -1.55 4.53
C PHE A 8 3.34 -1.85 3.19
N GLY A 9 3.81 -1.23 2.13
CA GLY A 9 3.23 -1.36 0.79
C GLY A 9 3.75 -2.56 -0.01
N THR A 10 3.06 -2.91 -1.10
CA THR A 10 3.46 -4.01 -2.01
C THR A 10 4.73 -3.66 -2.78
N SER A 11 4.78 -2.47 -3.38
CA SER A 11 5.93 -2.02 -4.19
C SER A 11 6.85 -1.08 -3.41
N TYR A 12 6.28 -0.18 -2.61
CA TYR A 12 7.00 0.79 -1.78
C TYR A 12 6.42 0.83 -0.39
N SER A 13 7.28 1.02 0.60
CA SER A 13 6.91 1.27 1.99
C SER A 13 7.34 2.68 2.40
N VAL A 14 6.62 3.26 3.35
CA VAL A 14 6.93 4.57 3.94
C VAL A 14 6.93 4.44 5.46
N ALA A 15 7.86 5.10 6.13
CA ALA A 15 7.86 5.18 7.57
C ALA A 15 7.75 6.64 8.02
N SER A 16 7.06 6.89 9.13
CA SER A 16 6.88 8.22 9.70
C SER A 16 6.99 8.21 11.22
N TYR A 17 7.30 9.36 11.79
CA TYR A 17 7.37 9.58 13.23
C TYR A 17 6.73 10.92 13.60
N ILE A 18 6.45 11.13 14.89
CA ILE A 18 6.02 12.45 15.38
C ILE A 18 7.26 13.23 15.80
N ASP A 19 7.50 14.34 15.13
CA ASP A 19 8.55 15.29 15.46
C ASP A 19 8.25 15.93 16.82
N ALA A 20 9.17 15.77 17.76
CA ALA A 20 8.99 16.23 19.14
C ALA A 20 8.93 17.77 19.26
N GLN A 21 9.48 18.50 18.29
CA GLN A 21 9.51 19.97 18.33
C GLN A 21 8.22 20.57 17.78
N THR A 22 7.71 19.99 16.68
CA THR A 22 6.52 20.53 15.98
C THR A 22 5.23 19.82 16.40
N GLY A 23 5.32 18.58 16.90
CA GLY A 23 4.18 17.72 17.17
C GLY A 23 3.51 17.18 15.90
N GLU A 24 4.13 17.37 14.75
CA GLU A 24 3.63 16.93 13.45
C GLU A 24 4.23 15.60 13.03
N ALA A 25 3.46 14.83 12.26
CA ALA A 25 3.97 13.62 11.63
C ALA A 25 4.91 13.99 10.47
N LYS A 26 6.07 13.36 10.42
CA LYS A 26 7.08 13.56 9.38
C LYS A 26 7.56 12.22 8.83
N PRO A 27 7.75 12.10 7.51
CA PRO A 27 8.33 10.91 6.93
C PRO A 27 9.81 10.75 7.35
N ILE A 28 10.22 9.51 7.54
CA ILE A 28 11.60 9.12 7.77
C ILE A 28 12.26 8.97 6.40
N ARG A 29 13.34 9.72 6.18
CA ARG A 29 14.12 9.61 4.95
C ARG A 29 15.25 8.62 5.12
N ILE A 30 15.22 7.58 4.31
CA ILE A 30 16.29 6.56 4.24
C ILE A 30 17.03 6.76 2.92
N ASN A 31 18.32 7.00 2.98
CA ASN A 31 19.14 7.38 1.82
C ASN A 31 18.57 8.59 1.04
N GLY A 32 17.96 9.54 1.77
CA GLY A 32 17.34 10.73 1.19
C GLY A 32 15.93 10.51 0.60
N LEU A 33 15.44 9.27 0.56
CA LEU A 33 14.14 8.89 -0.01
C LEU A 33 13.10 8.69 1.08
N GLU A 34 11.88 9.15 0.83
CA GLU A 34 10.72 8.91 1.69
C GLU A 34 10.03 7.57 1.37
N LYS A 35 10.08 7.17 0.09
CA LYS A 35 9.55 5.91 -0.41
C LYS A 35 10.67 4.90 -0.54
N ILE A 36 10.54 3.81 0.18
CA ILE A 36 11.53 2.73 0.25
C ILE A 36 11.00 1.57 -0.58
N PRO A 37 11.68 1.12 -1.64
CA PRO A 37 11.27 -0.09 -2.36
C PRO A 37 11.09 -1.26 -1.41
N THR A 38 9.94 -1.93 -1.45
CA THR A 38 9.65 -3.12 -0.62
C THR A 38 10.31 -4.34 -1.26
N MET A 39 11.63 -4.36 -1.21
CA MET A 39 12.49 -5.30 -1.91
C MET A 39 13.68 -5.70 -1.06
N LEU A 40 14.07 -6.97 -1.16
CA LEU A 40 15.33 -7.50 -0.63
C LEU A 40 16.10 -8.21 -1.75
N TYR A 41 17.43 -8.22 -1.63
CA TYR A 41 18.31 -9.01 -2.48
C TYR A 41 19.25 -9.84 -1.61
N PHE A 42 19.26 -11.14 -1.84
CA PHE A 42 20.13 -12.11 -1.19
C PHE A 42 21.19 -12.59 -2.19
N SER A 43 22.45 -12.44 -1.84
CA SER A 43 23.55 -13.02 -2.62
C SER A 43 23.99 -14.36 -2.04
N ASN A 44 24.67 -15.16 -2.84
CA ASN A 44 25.27 -16.42 -2.38
C ASN A 44 26.34 -16.22 -1.29
N ASP A 45 27.00 -15.07 -1.30
CA ASP A 45 28.22 -14.81 -0.50
C ASP A 45 27.94 -13.98 0.77
N SER A 46 26.74 -13.44 0.95
CA SER A 46 26.43 -12.56 2.08
C SER A 46 25.31 -13.10 2.96
N ALA A 47 25.59 -13.16 4.26
CA ALA A 47 24.59 -13.52 5.27
C ALA A 47 23.53 -12.44 5.48
N ASN A 48 23.77 -11.18 5.02
CA ASN A 48 22.86 -10.07 5.17
C ASN A 48 22.32 -9.63 3.80
N PRO A 49 21.00 -9.49 3.65
CA PRO A 49 20.42 -9.01 2.41
C PRO A 49 20.70 -7.51 2.21
N LEU A 50 20.77 -7.09 0.95
CA LEU A 50 20.54 -5.69 0.59
C LEU A 50 19.04 -5.41 0.70
N VAL A 51 18.67 -4.21 1.18
CA VAL A 51 17.27 -3.88 1.46
C VAL A 51 16.91 -2.52 0.86
N GLY A 52 15.70 -2.40 0.36
CA GLY A 52 15.15 -1.15 -0.13
C GLY A 52 15.84 -0.65 -1.39
N GLN A 53 16.29 0.61 -1.40
CA GLN A 53 16.86 1.24 -2.58
C GLN A 53 18.09 0.51 -3.13
N VAL A 54 18.95 -0.01 -2.26
CA VAL A 54 20.17 -0.73 -2.70
C VAL A 54 19.82 -2.07 -3.36
N ALA A 55 18.78 -2.75 -2.87
CA ALA A 55 18.26 -3.95 -3.53
C ALA A 55 17.63 -3.63 -4.89
N TYR A 56 16.92 -2.49 -4.97
CA TYR A 56 16.35 -2.02 -6.23
C TYR A 56 17.43 -1.65 -7.26
N GLU A 57 18.49 -0.99 -6.84
CA GLU A 57 19.64 -0.67 -7.72
C GLU A 57 20.31 -1.94 -8.24
N LYS A 58 20.45 -2.98 -7.39
CA LYS A 58 20.96 -4.27 -7.84
C LYS A 58 20.02 -4.95 -8.85
N TYR A 59 18.71 -4.84 -8.61
CA TYR A 59 17.70 -5.33 -9.56
C TYR A 59 17.71 -4.55 -10.89
N ASP A 60 17.81 -3.23 -10.84
CA ASP A 60 17.83 -2.38 -12.05
C ASP A 60 19.12 -2.62 -12.86
N ALA A 61 20.24 -2.93 -12.18
CA ALA A 61 21.52 -3.27 -12.81
C ALA A 61 21.49 -4.61 -13.57
N CYS A 62 20.48 -5.48 -13.33
CA CYS A 62 20.33 -6.71 -14.16
C CYS A 62 20.20 -6.41 -15.64
N LYS A 63 19.74 -5.20 -15.99
CA LYS A 63 19.58 -4.76 -17.39
C LYS A 63 20.91 -4.63 -18.12
N ASP A 64 21.97 -4.38 -17.37
CA ASP A 64 23.33 -4.17 -17.86
C ASP A 64 24.22 -5.42 -17.62
N ALA A 65 23.61 -6.57 -17.27
CA ALA A 65 24.35 -7.81 -17.07
C ALA A 65 25.03 -8.26 -18.36
N ASP A 66 26.27 -8.71 -18.23
CA ASP A 66 27.10 -9.12 -19.37
C ASP A 66 26.66 -10.47 -19.99
N SER A 67 25.88 -11.26 -19.23
CA SER A 67 25.39 -12.58 -19.67
C SER A 67 24.00 -12.92 -19.07
N PRO A 68 23.24 -13.83 -19.74
CA PRO A 68 21.99 -14.37 -19.17
C PRO A 68 22.18 -15.04 -17.81
N GLU A 69 23.32 -15.73 -17.62
CA GLU A 69 23.65 -16.42 -16.37
C GLU A 69 23.84 -15.44 -15.22
N GLU A 70 24.52 -14.32 -15.44
CA GLU A 70 24.66 -13.24 -14.45
C GLU A 70 23.30 -12.62 -14.10
N MET A 71 22.47 -12.40 -15.11
CA MET A 71 21.12 -11.88 -14.91
C MET A 71 20.29 -12.84 -14.05
N ASP A 72 20.32 -14.13 -14.35
CA ASP A 72 19.58 -15.16 -13.61
C ASP A 72 20.07 -15.27 -12.16
N GLU A 73 21.39 -15.18 -11.94
CA GLU A 73 21.97 -15.14 -10.60
C GLU A 73 21.43 -13.95 -9.78
N ILE A 74 21.40 -12.75 -10.36
CA ILE A 74 20.87 -11.57 -9.68
C ILE A 74 19.37 -11.74 -9.41
N LEU A 75 18.60 -12.15 -10.42
CA LEU A 75 17.15 -12.28 -10.29
C LEU A 75 16.75 -13.36 -9.28
N SER A 76 17.49 -14.45 -9.17
CA SER A 76 17.24 -15.51 -8.20
C SER A 76 17.36 -15.04 -6.74
N GLY A 77 18.16 -14.01 -6.49
CA GLY A 77 18.31 -13.40 -5.17
C GLY A 77 17.29 -12.31 -4.85
N ILE A 78 16.51 -11.85 -5.82
CA ILE A 78 15.54 -10.77 -5.64
C ILE A 78 14.24 -11.27 -5.02
N VAL A 79 13.82 -10.63 -3.93
CA VAL A 79 12.53 -10.89 -3.26
C VAL A 79 11.67 -9.64 -3.32
N THR A 80 10.57 -9.74 -4.06
CA THR A 80 9.57 -8.68 -4.27
C THR A 80 8.16 -9.17 -3.99
N ASN A 81 7.16 -8.27 -4.04
CA ASN A 81 5.74 -8.61 -3.85
C ASN A 81 5.45 -9.34 -2.53
N ILE A 82 6.27 -9.09 -1.52
CA ILE A 82 6.26 -9.80 -0.24
C ILE A 82 4.87 -9.73 0.40
N LYS A 83 4.30 -8.53 0.49
CA LYS A 83 2.98 -8.28 1.09
C LYS A 83 1.85 -9.07 0.41
N ARG A 84 1.90 -9.19 -0.92
CA ARG A 84 0.91 -9.92 -1.70
C ARG A 84 1.03 -11.43 -1.51
N ASN A 85 2.26 -11.94 -1.56
CA ASN A 85 2.56 -13.37 -1.59
C ASN A 85 2.63 -14.01 -0.19
N MET A 86 2.75 -13.21 0.89
CA MET A 86 2.91 -13.76 2.23
C MET A 86 1.72 -14.63 2.63
N SER A 87 2.05 -15.81 3.16
CA SER A 87 1.13 -16.81 3.69
C SER A 87 1.82 -17.56 4.83
N LYS A 88 1.03 -18.14 5.75
CA LYS A 88 1.55 -18.79 6.95
C LYS A 88 2.45 -20.00 6.64
N ASP A 89 2.07 -20.77 5.65
CA ASP A 89 2.81 -21.98 5.24
C ASP A 89 3.78 -21.70 4.09
N GLY A 90 3.83 -20.44 3.62
CA GLY A 90 4.71 -20.04 2.54
C GLY A 90 6.13 -19.77 3.01
N SER A 91 7.07 -20.04 2.14
CA SER A 91 8.49 -19.80 2.38
C SER A 91 9.19 -19.30 1.10
N ILE A 92 10.34 -18.72 1.28
CA ILE A 92 11.23 -18.22 0.21
C ILE A 92 12.53 -19.00 0.29
N ALA A 93 12.84 -19.72 -0.80
CA ALA A 93 14.13 -20.35 -0.94
C ALA A 93 15.16 -19.31 -1.43
N LEU A 94 16.26 -19.20 -0.73
CA LEU A 94 17.36 -18.29 -1.06
C LEU A 94 18.38 -18.96 -1.98
N PRO A 95 19.20 -18.19 -2.72
CA PRO A 95 20.23 -18.74 -3.61
C PRO A 95 21.24 -19.65 -2.89
N ASN A 96 21.54 -19.37 -1.63
CA ASN A 96 22.44 -20.18 -0.79
C ASN A 96 21.81 -21.49 -0.26
N GLY A 97 20.54 -21.79 -0.63
CA GLY A 97 19.79 -22.96 -0.19
C GLY A 97 19.06 -22.80 1.16
N GLU A 98 19.20 -21.68 1.83
CA GLU A 98 18.44 -21.37 3.04
C GLU A 98 16.97 -21.12 2.69
N ILE A 99 16.07 -21.49 3.61
CA ILE A 99 14.62 -21.27 3.45
C ILE A 99 14.14 -20.35 4.58
N LEU A 100 13.57 -19.21 4.21
CA LEU A 100 13.00 -18.24 5.14
C LEU A 100 11.47 -18.24 5.07
N SER A 101 10.82 -18.12 6.23
CA SER A 101 9.39 -17.81 6.27
C SER A 101 9.13 -16.36 5.85
N TYR A 102 7.89 -16.05 5.44
CA TYR A 102 7.52 -14.67 5.16
C TYR A 102 7.68 -13.75 6.38
N ALA A 103 7.44 -14.25 7.59
CA ALA A 103 7.66 -13.46 8.80
C ALA A 103 9.13 -13.07 8.96
N GLN A 104 10.07 -13.95 8.67
CA GLN A 104 11.51 -13.68 8.72
C GLN A 104 11.91 -12.65 7.65
N VAL A 105 11.42 -12.79 6.42
CA VAL A 105 11.73 -11.85 5.34
C VAL A 105 11.19 -10.46 5.62
N VAL A 106 9.94 -10.36 6.09
CA VAL A 106 9.34 -9.07 6.50
C VAL A 106 10.11 -8.49 7.69
N ALA A 107 10.55 -9.33 8.64
CA ALA A 107 11.33 -8.89 9.79
C ALA A 107 12.66 -8.23 9.39
N LEU A 108 13.35 -8.78 8.40
CA LEU A 108 14.59 -8.17 7.86
C LEU A 108 14.32 -6.77 7.29
N PHE A 109 13.23 -6.62 6.55
CA PHE A 109 12.82 -5.33 6.00
C PHE A 109 12.43 -4.32 7.10
N LEU A 110 11.63 -4.75 8.08
CA LEU A 110 11.23 -3.89 9.21
C LEU A 110 12.42 -3.51 10.10
N ALA A 111 13.35 -4.44 10.34
CA ALA A 111 14.58 -4.17 11.10
C ALA A 111 15.46 -3.14 10.39
N TYR A 112 15.55 -3.17 9.07
CA TYR A 112 16.24 -2.16 8.29
C TYR A 112 15.63 -0.77 8.52
N ILE A 113 14.30 -0.62 8.37
CA ILE A 113 13.60 0.64 8.61
C ILE A 113 13.81 1.13 10.05
N LYS A 114 13.69 0.23 11.04
CA LYS A 114 13.92 0.53 12.46
C LYS A 114 15.31 1.09 12.70
N ASN A 115 16.34 0.40 12.20
CA ASN A 115 17.74 0.79 12.39
C ASN A 115 18.03 2.16 11.76
N GLU A 116 17.50 2.41 10.57
CA GLU A 116 17.67 3.70 9.89
C GLU A 116 16.92 4.83 10.62
N ALA A 117 15.71 4.55 11.13
CA ALA A 117 14.98 5.51 11.96
C ALA A 117 15.74 5.87 13.24
N GLU A 118 16.28 4.87 13.94
CA GLU A 118 17.09 5.06 15.15
C GLU A 118 18.30 5.97 14.90
N LYS A 119 18.99 5.76 13.77
CA LYS A 119 20.16 6.56 13.39
C LYS A 119 19.79 7.99 12.99
N THR A 120 18.77 8.15 12.16
CA THR A 120 18.51 9.43 11.46
C THR A 120 17.55 10.35 12.22
N CYS A 121 16.54 9.79 12.90
CA CYS A 121 15.49 10.56 13.54
C CYS A 121 15.54 10.58 15.06
N PHE A 122 16.17 9.56 15.68
CA PHE A 122 16.13 9.38 17.13
C PHE A 122 17.52 9.42 17.79
N ALA A 123 18.55 9.88 17.08
CA ALA A 123 19.93 10.03 17.61
C ALA A 123 20.47 8.76 18.29
N GLY A 124 20.13 7.58 17.77
CA GLY A 124 20.51 6.28 18.30
C GLY A 124 19.61 5.76 19.42
N GLN A 125 18.55 6.47 19.79
CA GLN A 125 17.55 5.95 20.74
C GLN A 125 16.78 4.79 20.10
N VAL A 126 16.62 3.71 20.86
CA VAL A 126 15.88 2.51 20.41
C VAL A 126 14.42 2.83 20.13
N VAL A 127 13.94 2.41 18.97
CA VAL A 127 12.53 2.47 18.59
C VAL A 127 11.86 1.19 19.06
N ASP A 128 11.08 1.29 20.13
CA ASP A 128 10.43 0.14 20.76
C ASP A 128 9.01 -0.14 20.25
N ALA A 129 8.33 0.86 19.69
CA ALA A 129 6.93 0.75 19.30
C ALA A 129 6.71 1.06 17.82
N VAL A 130 5.83 0.27 17.18
CA VAL A 130 5.48 0.44 15.77
C VAL A 130 3.98 0.25 15.54
N CYS A 131 3.41 1.08 14.66
CA CYS A 131 2.14 0.81 14.03
C CYS A 131 2.39 0.46 12.56
N ILE A 132 2.00 -0.75 12.13
CA ILE A 132 2.12 -1.20 10.75
C ILE A 132 0.72 -1.19 10.13
N THR A 133 0.60 -0.66 8.90
CA THR A 133 -0.68 -0.64 8.22
C THR A 133 -0.90 -1.92 7.40
N TYR A 134 -2.17 -2.21 7.15
CA TYR A 134 -2.59 -3.35 6.36
C TYR A 134 -3.85 -3.04 5.54
N PRO A 135 -4.02 -3.65 4.35
CA PRO A 135 -5.19 -3.42 3.50
C PRO A 135 -6.43 -4.10 4.06
N VAL A 136 -7.60 -3.62 3.66
CA VAL A 136 -8.91 -4.17 4.08
C VAL A 136 -9.01 -5.68 3.85
N ALA A 137 -8.43 -6.17 2.77
CA ALA A 137 -8.45 -7.59 2.41
C ALA A 137 -7.85 -8.51 3.48
N PHE A 138 -6.97 -8.01 4.35
CA PHE A 138 -6.38 -8.82 5.43
C PHE A 138 -7.37 -9.17 6.55
N ASP A 139 -8.53 -8.55 6.60
CA ASP A 139 -9.59 -8.96 7.52
C ASP A 139 -10.16 -10.36 7.16
N ALA A 140 -10.15 -10.68 5.88
CA ALA A 140 -10.50 -12.02 5.40
C ALA A 140 -9.32 -13.01 5.44
N ALA A 141 -8.09 -12.52 5.70
CA ALA A 141 -6.85 -13.29 5.75
C ALA A 141 -6.10 -13.02 7.07
N PRO A 142 -6.59 -13.48 8.21
CA PRO A 142 -6.02 -13.18 9.54
C PRO A 142 -4.56 -13.61 9.66
N ASP A 143 -4.17 -14.67 8.98
CA ASP A 143 -2.79 -15.17 8.95
C ASP A 143 -1.79 -14.11 8.50
N LYS A 144 -2.17 -13.25 7.55
CA LYS A 144 -1.29 -12.16 7.09
C LYS A 144 -1.06 -11.11 8.18
N LYS A 145 -2.04 -10.86 9.03
CA LYS A 145 -1.88 -9.96 10.18
C LYS A 145 -0.99 -10.58 11.26
N GLU A 146 -1.08 -11.89 11.47
CA GLU A 146 -0.19 -12.61 12.38
C GLU A 146 1.26 -12.56 11.89
N ILE A 147 1.50 -12.77 10.59
CA ILE A 147 2.82 -12.62 9.97
C ILE A 147 3.41 -11.23 10.22
N LEU A 148 2.62 -10.16 10.07
CA LEU A 148 3.08 -8.79 10.34
C LEU A 148 3.44 -8.58 11.81
N ARG A 149 2.67 -9.13 12.76
CA ARG A 149 2.96 -9.04 14.20
C ARG A 149 4.23 -9.82 14.56
N GLU A 150 4.34 -11.04 14.06
CA GLU A 150 5.52 -11.88 14.26
C GLU A 150 6.78 -11.21 13.68
N ALA A 151 6.69 -10.72 12.44
CA ALA A 151 7.79 -10.02 11.78
C ALA A 151 8.26 -8.79 12.56
N ALA A 152 7.33 -7.98 13.07
CA ALA A 152 7.67 -6.81 13.87
C ALA A 152 8.34 -7.22 15.20
N THR A 153 7.89 -8.29 15.82
CA THR A 153 8.51 -8.83 17.04
C THR A 153 9.91 -9.34 16.75
N LEU A 154 10.12 -10.08 15.66
CA LEU A 154 11.43 -10.55 15.21
C LEU A 154 12.36 -9.38 14.85
N ALA A 155 11.83 -8.26 14.32
CA ALA A 155 12.57 -7.02 14.07
C ALA A 155 12.93 -6.26 15.35
N GLY A 156 12.50 -6.73 16.53
CA GLY A 156 12.84 -6.17 17.84
C GLY A 156 11.96 -5.02 18.30
N PHE A 157 10.74 -4.89 17.78
CA PHE A 157 9.72 -4.02 18.36
C PHE A 157 9.03 -4.71 19.54
N LYS A 158 8.77 -3.97 20.62
CA LYS A 158 8.14 -4.47 21.85
C LYS A 158 6.63 -4.20 21.86
N ASP A 159 6.20 -3.06 21.32
CA ASP A 159 4.79 -2.68 21.20
C ASP A 159 4.43 -2.62 19.70
N VAL A 160 3.60 -3.57 19.26
CA VAL A 160 3.21 -3.72 17.86
C VAL A 160 1.71 -3.48 17.72
N LYS A 161 1.35 -2.45 16.98
CA LYS A 161 -0.03 -2.14 16.60
C LYS A 161 -0.23 -2.33 15.12
N LEU A 162 -1.42 -2.76 14.73
CA LEU A 162 -1.82 -2.84 13.34
C LEU A 162 -3.00 -1.89 13.10
N LEU A 163 -2.99 -1.20 11.97
CA LEU A 163 -4.04 -0.25 11.59
C LEU A 163 -4.40 -0.44 10.12
N MET A 164 -5.68 -0.38 9.78
CA MET A 164 -6.08 -0.43 8.37
C MET A 164 -5.59 0.79 7.61
N GLU A 165 -5.09 0.58 6.39
CA GLU A 165 -4.60 1.64 5.49
C GLU A 165 -5.59 2.80 5.32
N PRO A 166 -6.88 2.59 4.99
CA PRO A 166 -7.78 3.72 4.81
C PRO A 166 -8.06 4.49 6.11
N VAL A 167 -7.95 3.84 7.27
CA VAL A 167 -8.09 4.54 8.57
C VAL A 167 -6.84 5.34 8.88
N ALA A 168 -5.66 4.76 8.65
CA ALA A 168 -4.39 5.46 8.77
C ALA A 168 -4.37 6.68 7.84
N ALA A 169 -4.77 6.49 6.60
CA ALA A 169 -4.89 7.54 5.61
C ALA A 169 -5.79 8.69 6.06
N ALA A 170 -6.99 8.37 6.56
CA ALA A 170 -7.89 9.38 7.10
C ALA A 170 -7.24 10.15 8.26
N LYS A 171 -6.56 9.45 9.19
CA LYS A 171 -5.84 10.11 10.29
C LYS A 171 -4.71 11.02 9.80
N GLY A 172 -3.94 10.57 8.82
CA GLY A 172 -2.83 11.35 8.26
C GLY A 172 -3.30 12.57 7.49
N PHE A 173 -4.38 12.41 6.71
CA PHE A 173 -4.95 13.50 5.92
C PHE A 173 -5.64 14.55 6.77
N PHE A 174 -6.53 14.11 7.62
CA PHE A 174 -7.36 15.05 8.38
C PHE A 174 -6.64 15.64 9.59
N GLY A 175 -5.69 14.95 10.22
CA GLY A 175 -5.02 15.42 11.43
C GLY A 175 -5.98 15.75 12.58
N LYS A 176 -5.46 16.14 13.73
CA LYS A 176 -6.29 16.41 14.92
C LYS A 176 -7.20 17.64 14.83
N LYS A 177 -6.88 18.62 13.99
CA LYS A 177 -7.47 19.97 14.07
C LYS A 177 -8.59 20.27 13.07
N GLN A 178 -8.75 19.48 12.00
CA GLN A 178 -9.63 19.87 10.87
C GLN A 178 -10.89 19.02 10.69
N CYS A 179 -11.12 18.00 11.51
CA CYS A 179 -12.06 16.92 11.20
C CYS A 179 -13.26 16.82 12.12
N LYS A 180 -13.71 17.92 12.72
CA LYS A 180 -14.93 17.87 13.53
C LYS A 180 -16.15 17.75 12.61
N ASN A 181 -16.96 16.71 12.86
CA ASN A 181 -18.18 16.41 12.09
C ASN A 181 -17.99 16.22 10.60
N THR A 182 -16.81 15.76 10.15
CA THR A 182 -16.50 15.60 8.75
C THR A 182 -16.63 14.14 8.32
N GLY A 183 -17.30 13.89 7.21
CA GLY A 183 -17.35 12.59 6.54
C GLY A 183 -16.38 12.53 5.37
N GLY A 184 -15.40 11.62 5.44
CA GLY A 184 -14.40 11.40 4.39
C GLY A 184 -14.58 10.09 3.68
N LEU A 185 -14.66 10.11 2.35
CA LEU A 185 -14.52 8.94 1.50
C LEU A 185 -13.03 8.78 1.18
N ILE A 186 -12.44 7.69 1.64
CA ILE A 186 -11.04 7.36 1.38
C ILE A 186 -10.99 6.37 0.24
N TYR A 187 -10.37 6.79 -0.86
CA TYR A 187 -10.17 6.01 -2.07
C TYR A 187 -8.67 5.71 -2.18
N ASP A 188 -8.29 4.50 -1.83
CA ASP A 188 -6.89 4.05 -1.88
C ASP A 188 -6.71 3.08 -3.05
N PHE A 189 -6.07 3.56 -4.12
CA PHE A 189 -5.73 2.76 -5.28
C PHE A 189 -4.22 2.59 -5.35
N GLY A 190 -3.76 1.53 -4.67
CA GLY A 190 -2.36 1.20 -4.52
C GLY A 190 -1.75 0.46 -5.71
N GLY A 191 -0.57 -0.12 -5.49
CA GLY A 191 0.10 -0.99 -6.47
C GLY A 191 -0.57 -2.35 -6.61
N GLY A 192 -0.94 -2.98 -5.48
CA GLY A 192 -1.48 -4.34 -5.46
C GLY A 192 -2.98 -4.44 -5.21
N THR A 193 -3.58 -3.47 -4.50
CA THR A 193 -4.95 -3.51 -4.03
C THR A 193 -5.68 -2.20 -4.28
N PHE A 194 -7.00 -2.29 -4.28
CA PHE A 194 -7.90 -1.15 -4.14
C PHE A 194 -8.64 -1.27 -2.82
N ASP A 195 -8.59 -0.23 -2.00
CA ASP A 195 -9.26 -0.14 -0.72
C ASP A 195 -10.15 1.12 -0.68
N LEU A 196 -11.37 0.97 -0.16
CA LEU A 196 -12.37 2.01 -0.09
C LEU A 196 -12.97 2.06 1.30
N ALA A 197 -12.98 3.23 1.94
CA ALA A 197 -13.61 3.40 3.24
C ALA A 197 -14.36 4.72 3.36
N PHE A 198 -15.45 4.72 4.11
CA PHE A 198 -16.06 5.94 4.60
C PHE A 198 -15.76 6.09 6.08
N VAL A 199 -15.13 7.21 6.44
CA VAL A 199 -14.70 7.53 7.80
C VAL A 199 -15.39 8.82 8.23
N LYS A 200 -16.12 8.79 9.35
CA LYS A 200 -16.73 9.98 9.95
C LYS A 200 -15.99 10.37 11.21
N PHE A 201 -15.73 11.65 11.36
CA PHE A 201 -15.17 12.22 12.58
C PHE A 201 -16.28 12.86 13.41
N ASP A 202 -16.26 12.63 14.72
CA ASP A 202 -17.18 13.28 15.66
C ASP A 202 -16.71 14.69 16.03
N ASN A 203 -17.51 15.38 16.91
CA ASN A 203 -17.18 16.72 17.41
C ASN A 203 -15.85 16.79 18.18
N ASN A 204 -15.35 15.67 18.66
CA ASN A 204 -14.10 15.57 19.41
C ASN A 204 -12.92 15.16 18.53
N GLY A 205 -13.15 14.91 17.22
CA GLY A 205 -12.15 14.40 16.29
C GLY A 205 -11.90 12.90 16.43
N ASN A 206 -12.74 12.14 17.15
CA ASN A 206 -12.70 10.70 17.12
C ASN A 206 -13.30 10.23 15.80
N HIS A 207 -12.67 9.21 15.18
CA HIS A 207 -13.16 8.66 13.93
C HIS A 207 -14.03 7.43 14.15
N LEU A 208 -15.05 7.30 13.30
CA LEU A 208 -15.87 6.11 13.16
C LEU A 208 -15.76 5.67 11.71
N THR A 209 -15.35 4.46 11.47
CA THR A 209 -15.37 3.89 10.11
C THR A 209 -16.71 3.22 9.91
N TYR A 210 -17.45 3.70 8.92
CA TYR A 210 -18.82 3.24 8.67
C TYR A 210 -18.88 2.06 7.71
N SER A 211 -18.13 2.13 6.65
CA SER A 211 -18.11 1.09 5.63
C SER A 211 -16.76 0.97 5.03
N ILE A 212 -16.40 -0.26 4.75
CA ILE A 212 -15.14 -0.63 4.13
C ILE A 212 -15.49 -1.60 3.01
N ASP A 213 -14.88 -1.40 1.86
CA ASP A 213 -14.91 -2.29 0.71
C ASP A 213 -13.52 -2.28 0.06
N GLY A 214 -13.27 -3.14 -0.89
CA GLY A 214 -12.01 -3.19 -1.60
C GLY A 214 -11.97 -4.34 -2.60
N ASP A 215 -10.89 -4.38 -3.36
CA ASP A 215 -10.58 -5.49 -4.27
C ASP A 215 -9.09 -5.82 -4.16
N PRO A 216 -8.75 -7.00 -3.59
CA PRO A 216 -7.35 -7.42 -3.42
C PRO A 216 -6.67 -7.76 -4.75
N ASN A 217 -7.43 -7.84 -5.85
CA ASN A 217 -6.96 -8.16 -7.18
C ASN A 217 -7.13 -6.98 -8.16
N CYS A 218 -7.26 -5.76 -7.65
CA CYS A 218 -7.35 -4.56 -8.45
C CYS A 218 -6.35 -3.53 -7.95
N GLY A 219 -5.24 -3.37 -8.66
CA GLY A 219 -4.16 -2.46 -8.30
C GLY A 219 -3.35 -2.03 -9.52
N GLY A 220 -2.35 -1.20 -9.30
CA GLY A 220 -1.46 -0.72 -10.35
C GLY A 220 -0.72 -1.83 -11.10
N GLU A 221 -0.39 -2.93 -10.42
CA GLU A 221 0.23 -4.11 -11.05
C GLU A 221 -0.65 -4.77 -12.11
N ASN A 222 -1.97 -4.70 -11.94
CA ASN A 222 -2.90 -5.22 -12.95
C ASN A 222 -2.88 -4.36 -14.21
N ILE A 223 -2.68 -3.05 -14.05
CA ILE A 223 -2.50 -2.13 -15.19
C ILE A 223 -1.13 -2.38 -15.84
N ASP A 224 -0.08 -2.61 -15.06
CA ASP A 224 1.24 -2.95 -15.58
C ASP A 224 1.18 -4.22 -16.44
N TYR A 225 0.44 -5.22 -15.96
CA TYR A 225 0.22 -6.44 -16.73
C TYR A 225 -0.61 -6.21 -18.00
N ALA A 226 -1.63 -5.36 -17.94
CA ALA A 226 -2.42 -5.00 -19.12
C ALA A 226 -1.58 -4.23 -20.17
N ILE A 227 -0.62 -3.41 -19.72
CA ILE A 227 0.35 -2.76 -20.61
C ILE A 227 1.24 -3.82 -21.27
N TYR A 228 1.72 -4.81 -20.50
CA TYR A 228 2.51 -5.91 -21.03
C TYR A 228 1.73 -6.70 -22.07
N GLU A 229 0.47 -7.06 -21.81
CA GLU A 229 -0.37 -7.78 -22.77
C GLU A 229 -0.62 -6.99 -24.06
N ALA A 230 -0.89 -5.68 -23.94
CA ALA A 230 -1.08 -4.82 -25.10
C ALA A 230 0.20 -4.75 -25.95
N TRP A 231 1.35 -4.64 -25.31
CA TRP A 231 2.66 -4.65 -25.95
C TRP A 231 2.98 -6.00 -26.61
N ASP A 232 2.78 -7.11 -25.89
CA ASP A 232 2.97 -8.46 -26.41
C ASP A 232 2.11 -8.71 -27.67
N ASN A 233 0.86 -8.25 -27.67
CA ASN A 233 -0.03 -8.33 -28.83
C ASN A 233 0.50 -7.53 -30.03
N ILE A 234 1.08 -6.35 -29.83
CA ILE A 234 1.68 -5.56 -30.91
C ILE A 234 2.91 -6.29 -31.47
N VAL A 235 3.77 -6.83 -30.62
CA VAL A 235 4.94 -7.62 -31.02
C VAL A 235 4.49 -8.86 -31.79
N CYS A 236 3.52 -9.59 -31.27
CA CYS A 236 3.01 -10.81 -31.90
C CYS A 236 2.44 -10.54 -33.31
N ARG A 237 1.71 -9.42 -33.47
CA ARG A 237 1.19 -9.02 -34.80
C ARG A 237 2.32 -8.69 -35.79
N SER A 238 3.38 -8.05 -35.34
CA SER A 238 4.49 -7.60 -36.19
C SER A 238 5.53 -8.69 -36.49
N LYS A 239 5.77 -9.58 -35.54
CA LYS A 239 6.85 -10.59 -35.58
C LYS A 239 6.35 -12.03 -35.64
N HIS A 240 5.02 -12.26 -35.53
CA HIS A 240 4.38 -13.58 -35.46
C HIS A 240 4.87 -14.46 -34.29
N ARG A 241 5.35 -13.83 -33.19
CA ARG A 241 5.80 -14.49 -31.97
C ARG A 241 5.50 -13.62 -30.74
N HIS A 242 5.12 -14.25 -29.64
CA HIS A 242 4.97 -13.61 -28.34
C HIS A 242 6.32 -13.28 -27.72
N ILE A 243 6.37 -12.23 -26.90
CA ILE A 243 7.60 -11.80 -26.21
C ILE A 243 8.19 -12.95 -25.40
N SER A 244 7.37 -13.69 -24.66
CA SER A 244 7.76 -14.85 -23.85
C SER A 244 8.45 -15.99 -24.64
N GLN A 245 8.28 -16.03 -25.95
CA GLN A 245 8.87 -17.04 -26.82
C GLN A 245 10.29 -16.71 -27.30
N TYR A 246 10.71 -15.44 -27.10
CA TYR A 246 12.02 -14.98 -27.58
C TYR A 246 13.11 -15.22 -26.55
N GLU A 247 12.86 -14.85 -25.29
CA GLU A 247 13.91 -14.71 -24.28
C GLU A 247 13.67 -15.61 -23.04
N GLY A 248 12.57 -16.34 -23.01
CA GLY A 248 12.21 -17.17 -21.86
C GLY A 248 11.61 -16.37 -20.69
N GLU A 249 11.34 -17.07 -19.59
CA GLU A 249 10.64 -16.48 -18.41
C GLU A 249 11.51 -15.49 -17.60
N VAL A 250 12.81 -15.54 -17.78
CA VAL A 250 13.79 -14.75 -17.00
C VAL A 250 13.59 -13.25 -17.18
N PHE A 251 13.12 -12.79 -18.33
CA PHE A 251 12.94 -11.37 -18.63
C PHE A 251 11.61 -10.78 -18.13
N LEU A 252 10.64 -11.61 -17.76
CA LEU A 252 9.33 -11.13 -17.31
C LEU A 252 9.38 -10.13 -16.13
N PRO A 253 10.21 -10.31 -15.10
CA PRO A 253 10.33 -9.34 -14.02
C PRO A 253 10.82 -7.97 -14.49
N ILE A 254 11.78 -7.93 -15.41
CA ILE A 254 12.34 -6.69 -15.97
C ILE A 254 11.28 -5.99 -16.82
N LEU A 255 10.58 -6.72 -17.67
CA LEU A 255 9.50 -6.18 -18.50
C LEU A 255 8.38 -5.60 -17.66
N LYS A 256 8.03 -6.23 -16.52
CA LYS A 256 7.06 -5.68 -15.57
C LYS A 256 7.49 -4.33 -15.00
N THR A 257 8.77 -4.19 -14.65
CA THR A 257 9.30 -2.91 -14.16
C THR A 257 9.23 -1.83 -15.24
N ASP A 258 9.50 -2.17 -16.48
CA ASP A 258 9.41 -1.22 -17.60
C ASP A 258 7.94 -0.84 -17.87
N CYS A 259 6.99 -1.77 -17.74
CA CYS A 259 5.55 -1.47 -17.81
C CYS A 259 5.11 -0.54 -16.66
N MET A 260 5.61 -0.74 -15.44
CA MET A 260 5.36 0.15 -14.32
C MET A 260 5.89 1.57 -14.58
N LYS A 261 7.14 1.70 -15.07
CA LYS A 261 7.71 2.99 -15.48
C LYS A 261 6.90 3.65 -16.61
N ALA A 262 6.43 2.85 -17.57
CA ALA A 262 5.57 3.31 -18.66
C ALA A 262 4.26 3.88 -18.10
N LYS A 263 3.60 3.16 -17.20
CA LYS A 263 2.38 3.62 -16.52
C LYS A 263 2.59 4.96 -15.83
N GLU A 264 3.66 5.10 -15.06
CA GLU A 264 3.98 6.33 -14.34
C GLU A 264 4.22 7.51 -15.28
N LEU A 265 4.96 7.31 -16.37
CA LEU A 265 5.20 8.32 -17.38
C LEU A 265 3.93 8.77 -18.11
N MET A 266 3.09 7.81 -18.50
CA MET A 266 1.84 8.10 -19.18
C MET A 266 0.81 8.75 -18.27
N SER A 267 0.77 8.39 -16.98
CA SER A 267 -0.06 9.07 -15.98
C SER A 267 0.28 10.53 -15.80
N ASN A 268 1.54 10.91 -16.05
CA ASN A 268 2.04 12.28 -16.00
C ASN A 268 1.88 13.05 -17.34
N GLY A 269 1.12 12.53 -18.28
CA GLY A 269 0.85 13.21 -19.57
C GLY A 269 1.97 13.09 -20.59
N ALA A 270 2.84 12.09 -20.47
CA ALA A 270 3.98 11.90 -21.38
C ALA A 270 3.62 11.26 -22.74
N PHE A 271 2.37 11.36 -23.18
CA PHE A 271 1.89 10.83 -24.49
C PHE A 271 2.69 11.29 -25.70
N ASN A 272 3.48 12.35 -25.56
CA ASN A 272 4.33 12.90 -26.63
C ASN A 272 5.80 12.48 -26.52
N LYS A 273 6.24 11.75 -25.48
CA LYS A 273 7.63 11.33 -25.32
C LYS A 273 7.81 9.88 -25.76
N ARG A 274 8.28 9.73 -26.95
CA ARG A 274 8.35 8.52 -27.76
C ARG A 274 9.28 7.39 -27.31
N THR A 275 9.73 7.27 -26.06
CA THR A 275 10.72 6.23 -25.79
C THR A 275 10.66 5.72 -24.34
N ILE A 276 10.21 4.52 -24.18
CA ILE A 276 10.55 3.68 -23.04
C ILE A 276 11.60 2.72 -23.59
N PHE A 277 12.81 2.74 -23.04
CA PHE A 277 13.88 1.87 -23.47
C PHE A 277 13.71 0.50 -22.83
N LEU A 278 13.77 -0.54 -23.65
CA LEU A 278 13.91 -1.90 -23.16
C LEU A 278 15.39 -2.20 -22.86
N PRO A 279 15.67 -3.15 -21.95
CA PRO A 279 17.02 -3.61 -21.74
C PRO A 279 17.62 -4.13 -23.03
N PRO A 280 18.95 -3.99 -23.24
CA PRO A 280 19.67 -4.51 -24.41
C PRO A 280 19.51 -6.03 -24.60
N ALA A 281 19.24 -6.75 -23.53
CA ALA A 281 19.02 -8.19 -23.53
C ALA A 281 17.75 -8.64 -24.28
N CYS A 282 16.81 -7.75 -24.56
CA CYS A 282 15.59 -8.05 -25.31
C CYS A 282 15.73 -7.57 -26.77
N ALA A 283 16.67 -8.15 -27.50
CA ALA A 283 16.98 -7.75 -28.88
C ALA A 283 15.81 -7.92 -29.88
N CYS A 284 14.78 -8.68 -29.50
CA CYS A 284 13.60 -8.93 -30.33
C CYS A 284 12.58 -7.79 -30.27
N VAL A 285 12.64 -6.94 -29.23
CA VAL A 285 11.66 -5.88 -29.00
C VAL A 285 12.40 -4.60 -28.62
N GLU A 286 12.57 -3.70 -29.57
CA GLU A 286 13.37 -2.50 -29.36
C GLU A 286 12.73 -1.48 -28.39
N ARG A 287 11.40 -1.48 -28.20
CA ARG A 287 10.69 -0.45 -27.40
C ARG A 287 9.28 -0.89 -27.00
N ILE A 288 8.82 -0.49 -25.80
CA ILE A 288 7.39 -0.43 -25.52
C ILE A 288 6.76 0.62 -26.45
N PRO A 289 5.68 0.30 -27.17
CA PRO A 289 5.04 1.25 -28.06
C PRO A 289 4.47 2.44 -27.27
N VAL A 290 4.49 3.62 -27.90
CA VAL A 290 3.72 4.73 -27.37
C VAL A 290 2.27 4.49 -27.74
N PHE A 291 1.44 4.30 -26.74
CA PHE A 291 0.00 4.20 -26.93
C PHE A 291 -0.59 5.57 -27.27
N THR A 292 -1.59 5.60 -28.15
CA THR A 292 -2.46 6.76 -28.27
C THR A 292 -3.29 6.95 -27.00
N GLN A 293 -3.91 8.11 -26.82
CA GLN A 293 -4.79 8.36 -25.68
C GLN A 293 -5.93 7.32 -25.61
N GLU A 294 -6.50 6.95 -26.77
CA GLU A 294 -7.57 5.96 -26.86
C GLU A 294 -7.11 4.58 -26.45
N GLU A 295 -5.98 4.10 -26.98
CA GLU A 295 -5.38 2.82 -26.59
C GLU A 295 -5.02 2.78 -25.10
N TRP A 296 -4.54 3.89 -24.57
CA TRP A 296 -4.25 4.01 -23.15
C TRP A 296 -5.50 3.95 -22.29
N ASP A 297 -6.54 4.67 -22.70
CA ASP A 297 -7.83 4.64 -22.02
C ASP A 297 -8.45 3.24 -22.04
N ASP A 298 -8.30 2.50 -23.14
CA ASP A 298 -8.75 1.11 -23.27
C ASP A 298 -7.99 0.16 -22.32
N ILE A 299 -6.71 0.42 -22.07
CA ILE A 299 -5.90 -0.37 -21.11
C ILE A 299 -6.31 -0.06 -19.66
N VAL A 300 -6.51 1.21 -19.32
CA VAL A 300 -6.68 1.68 -17.94
C VAL A 300 -8.11 1.65 -17.44
N ASN A 301 -9.06 2.11 -18.29
CA ASN A 301 -10.46 2.27 -17.87
C ASN A 301 -11.11 1.00 -17.29
N PRO A 302 -10.88 -0.23 -17.80
CA PRO A 302 -11.48 -1.41 -17.22
C PRO A 302 -11.11 -1.61 -15.73
N TRP A 303 -9.90 -1.20 -15.33
CA TRP A 303 -9.43 -1.30 -13.94
C TRP A 303 -10.00 -0.17 -13.07
N VAL A 304 -10.06 1.05 -13.61
CA VAL A 304 -10.66 2.20 -12.92
C VAL A 304 -12.16 1.98 -12.74
N ASP A 305 -12.88 1.53 -13.77
CA ASP A 305 -14.33 1.33 -13.72
C ASP A 305 -14.73 0.28 -12.65
N LYS A 306 -13.93 -0.76 -12.43
CA LYS A 306 -14.13 -1.71 -11.31
C LYS A 306 -14.14 -0.99 -9.95
N THR A 307 -13.25 -0.04 -9.75
CA THR A 307 -13.19 0.72 -8.50
C THR A 307 -14.38 1.68 -8.37
N ILE A 308 -14.80 2.30 -9.46
CA ILE A 308 -15.94 3.23 -9.49
C ILE A 308 -17.25 2.52 -9.14
N VAL A 309 -17.44 1.29 -9.62
CA VAL A 309 -18.62 0.48 -9.23
C VAL A 309 -18.71 0.32 -7.72
N LYS A 310 -17.59 0.07 -7.05
CA LYS A 310 -17.55 -0.03 -5.57
C LYS A 310 -17.84 1.30 -4.88
N VAL A 311 -17.34 2.41 -5.44
CA VAL A 311 -17.66 3.76 -4.94
C VAL A 311 -19.17 4.01 -5.03
N GLN A 312 -19.79 3.73 -6.16
CA GLN A 312 -21.24 3.91 -6.35
C GLN A 312 -22.05 3.05 -5.37
N GLN A 313 -21.67 1.78 -5.19
CA GLN A 313 -22.31 0.88 -4.22
C GLN A 313 -22.21 1.42 -2.78
N LEU A 314 -21.05 1.95 -2.39
CA LEU A 314 -20.85 2.56 -1.09
C LEU A 314 -21.69 3.81 -0.92
N LEU A 315 -21.70 4.72 -1.89
CA LEU A 315 -22.49 5.95 -1.85
C LEU A 315 -24.00 5.63 -1.77
N GLN A 316 -24.47 4.65 -2.51
CA GLN A 316 -25.86 4.19 -2.44
C GLN A 316 -26.20 3.63 -1.04
N LYS A 317 -25.28 2.86 -0.44
CA LYS A 317 -25.44 2.33 0.90
C LYS A 317 -25.53 3.46 1.95
N LEU A 318 -24.68 4.48 1.83
CA LEU A 318 -24.70 5.66 2.70
C LEU A 318 -26.01 6.45 2.58
N GLN A 319 -26.53 6.63 1.36
CA GLN A 319 -27.79 7.33 1.10
C GLN A 319 -29.02 6.58 1.64
N ASN A 320 -28.99 5.26 1.61
CA ASN A 320 -30.10 4.42 2.09
C ASN A 320 -30.16 4.34 3.62
N ASP A 321 -29.08 4.64 4.31
CA ASP A 321 -29.02 4.59 5.77
C ASP A 321 -29.45 5.95 6.38
N ARG A 322 -30.76 6.20 6.34
CA ARG A 322 -31.38 7.46 6.82
C ARG A 322 -31.14 7.76 8.31
N ASN A 323 -30.78 6.73 9.11
CA ASN A 323 -30.61 6.89 10.56
C ASN A 323 -29.29 7.54 10.95
N LEU A 324 -28.34 7.61 10.05
CA LEU A 324 -26.97 7.99 10.34
C LEU A 324 -26.59 9.40 9.85
N GLY A 325 -27.41 10.00 8.97
CA GLY A 325 -27.18 11.36 8.46
C GLY A 325 -25.77 11.53 7.89
N PHE A 326 -25.26 10.51 7.19
CA PHE A 326 -23.91 10.55 6.62
C PHE A 326 -23.88 11.42 5.39
N GLN A 327 -22.98 12.38 5.41
CA GLN A 327 -22.64 13.20 4.27
C GLN A 327 -21.18 12.98 3.94
N VAL A 328 -20.89 12.85 2.66
CA VAL A 328 -19.52 12.86 2.14
C VAL A 328 -19.11 14.31 1.97
N ASP A 329 -18.26 14.79 2.87
CA ASP A 329 -17.75 16.18 2.84
C ASP A 329 -16.44 16.25 2.06
N LYS A 330 -15.71 15.14 1.99
CA LYS A 330 -14.43 15.05 1.30
C LYS A 330 -14.23 13.69 0.65
N VAL A 331 -13.60 13.69 -0.52
CA VAL A 331 -13.10 12.48 -1.21
C VAL A 331 -11.59 12.60 -1.27
N VAL A 332 -10.90 11.67 -0.61
CA VAL A 332 -9.44 11.69 -0.45
C VAL A 332 -8.83 10.58 -1.29
N LEU A 333 -7.95 10.96 -2.22
CA LEU A 333 -7.24 10.03 -3.08
C LEU A 333 -5.91 9.63 -2.47
N ILE A 334 -5.64 8.34 -2.39
CA ILE A 334 -4.44 7.73 -1.83
C ILE A 334 -3.95 6.63 -2.75
N GLY A 335 -2.69 6.23 -2.58
CA GLY A 335 -2.04 5.23 -3.41
C GLY A 335 -1.56 5.77 -4.74
N GLY A 336 -0.47 5.22 -5.25
CA GLY A 336 0.19 5.69 -6.48
C GLY A 336 -0.71 5.65 -7.71
N SER A 337 -1.56 4.62 -7.83
CA SER A 337 -2.46 4.44 -8.96
C SER A 337 -3.64 5.41 -8.95
N SER A 338 -3.95 6.06 -7.82
CA SER A 338 -4.96 7.13 -7.77
C SER A 338 -4.54 8.40 -8.55
N ARG A 339 -3.26 8.50 -8.92
CA ARG A 339 -2.73 9.60 -9.74
C ARG A 339 -3.12 9.51 -11.22
N LEU A 340 -3.66 8.37 -11.65
CA LEU A 340 -4.17 8.21 -13.01
C LEU A 340 -5.26 9.27 -13.31
N PRO A 341 -5.14 10.05 -14.39
CA PRO A 341 -6.13 11.09 -14.73
C PRO A 341 -7.55 10.56 -14.86
N GLN A 342 -7.70 9.30 -15.32
CA GLN A 342 -8.98 8.60 -15.44
C GLN A 342 -9.68 8.44 -14.08
N VAL A 343 -8.92 8.19 -12.99
CA VAL A 343 -9.48 8.05 -11.63
C VAL A 343 -10.18 9.34 -11.21
N ARG A 344 -9.47 10.47 -11.30
CA ARG A 344 -10.05 11.76 -10.90
C ARG A 344 -11.27 12.13 -11.75
N LYS A 345 -11.19 11.91 -13.06
CA LYS A 345 -12.29 12.17 -13.99
C LYS A 345 -13.52 11.37 -13.62
N ARG A 346 -13.38 10.05 -13.45
CA ARG A 346 -14.50 9.15 -13.11
C ARG A 346 -15.09 9.42 -11.73
N LEU A 347 -14.27 9.72 -10.73
CA LEU A 347 -14.76 10.05 -9.41
C LEU A 347 -15.54 11.37 -9.38
N ALA A 348 -15.12 12.38 -10.14
CA ALA A 348 -15.85 13.63 -10.25
C ALA A 348 -17.25 13.46 -10.87
N GLU A 349 -17.48 12.40 -11.66
CA GLU A 349 -18.78 12.08 -12.24
C GLU A 349 -19.75 11.44 -11.23
N VAL A 350 -19.24 10.77 -10.19
CA VAL A 350 -20.08 9.95 -9.28
C VAL A 350 -20.08 10.46 -7.83
N CYS A 351 -19.08 11.20 -7.42
CA CYS A 351 -18.97 11.71 -6.04
C CYS A 351 -19.70 13.05 -5.89
N PRO A 352 -20.26 13.34 -4.70
CA PRO A 352 -20.96 14.60 -4.45
C PRO A 352 -20.03 15.81 -4.29
N VAL A 353 -18.74 15.56 -4.09
CA VAL A 353 -17.68 16.58 -3.97
C VAL A 353 -16.47 16.17 -4.80
N ASP A 354 -15.71 17.17 -5.23
CA ASP A 354 -14.51 16.93 -6.03
C ASP A 354 -13.45 16.14 -5.24
N PRO A 355 -12.79 15.17 -5.89
CA PRO A 355 -11.69 14.43 -5.26
C PRO A 355 -10.51 15.34 -4.95
N GLU A 356 -10.06 15.29 -3.71
CA GLU A 356 -8.86 15.98 -3.24
C GLU A 356 -7.66 15.02 -3.28
N GLN A 357 -6.62 15.41 -4.01
CA GLN A 357 -5.36 14.71 -3.99
C GLN A 357 -4.37 15.55 -3.20
N THR A 358 -3.81 14.98 -2.13
CA THR A 358 -2.77 15.67 -1.38
C THR A 358 -1.45 15.61 -2.14
N GLN A 359 -0.57 16.60 -1.91
CA GLN A 359 0.81 16.51 -2.40
C GLN A 359 1.56 15.34 -1.75
N ASP A 360 1.13 14.97 -0.54
CA ASP A 360 1.75 13.94 0.31
C ASP A 360 0.95 12.62 0.32
N VAL A 361 0.29 12.26 -0.79
CA VAL A 361 -0.50 11.02 -0.93
C VAL A 361 0.29 9.79 -0.46
N ASP A 362 1.57 9.76 -0.81
CA ASP A 362 2.44 8.62 -0.54
C ASP A 362 2.82 8.48 0.95
N VAL A 363 2.73 9.57 1.73
CA VAL A 363 3.12 9.56 3.16
C VAL A 363 1.93 9.63 4.11
N ALA A 364 0.72 9.90 3.60
CA ALA A 364 -0.46 10.11 4.44
C ALA A 364 -0.78 8.88 5.32
N VAL A 365 -0.64 7.68 4.78
CA VAL A 365 -0.88 6.41 5.48
C VAL A 365 0.12 6.22 6.63
N ALA A 366 1.42 6.41 6.34
CA ALA A 366 2.47 6.30 7.35
C ALA A 366 2.36 7.38 8.44
N ASN A 367 2.01 8.62 8.05
CA ASN A 367 1.74 9.71 8.98
C ASN A 367 0.58 9.38 9.92
N GLY A 368 -0.50 8.81 9.38
CA GLY A 368 -1.64 8.38 10.18
C GLY A 368 -1.30 7.25 11.15
N ALA A 369 -0.48 6.30 10.72
CA ALA A 369 0.04 5.24 11.60
C ALA A 369 0.93 5.81 12.73
N ALA A 370 1.79 6.80 12.42
CA ALA A 370 2.61 7.49 13.41
C ALA A 370 1.76 8.30 14.42
N ILE A 371 0.71 8.97 13.95
CA ILE A 371 -0.25 9.65 14.81
C ILE A 371 -0.94 8.63 15.72
N PHE A 372 -1.42 7.52 15.16
CA PHE A 372 -2.14 6.49 15.91
C PHE A 372 -1.28 5.90 17.03
N ILE A 373 -0.05 5.47 16.77
CA ILE A 373 0.81 4.87 17.80
C ILE A 373 1.22 5.87 18.87
N ASN A 374 1.28 7.17 18.55
CA ASN A 374 1.55 8.22 19.53
C ASN A 374 0.35 8.57 20.41
N GLU A 375 -0.86 8.49 19.83
CA GLU A 375 -2.12 8.72 20.57
C GLU A 375 -2.49 7.53 21.44
N SER A 376 -2.02 6.34 21.09
CA SER A 376 -2.20 5.10 21.87
C SER A 376 -1.43 5.24 23.19
N ARG A 377 -2.00 5.99 24.13
CA ARG A 377 -1.58 5.96 25.53
C ARG A 377 -2.13 4.71 26.17
N GLU A 378 -1.45 4.23 27.19
CA GLU A 378 -1.76 3.07 28.05
C GLU A 378 -3.15 3.06 28.71
N ASP A 379 -3.98 4.05 28.46
CA ASP A 379 -5.32 4.19 29.01
C ASP A 379 -6.40 3.59 28.07
N TYR A 380 -6.38 2.29 27.87
CA TYR A 380 -7.60 1.58 27.47
C TYR A 380 -8.49 1.31 28.69
N ALA A 381 -8.83 2.37 29.41
CA ALA A 381 -9.89 2.31 30.37
C ALA A 381 -11.19 1.96 29.62
N GLU A 382 -11.95 1.03 30.18
CA GLU A 382 -13.23 0.63 29.64
C GLU A 382 -14.12 1.85 29.39
N ARG A 383 -14.42 2.14 28.12
CA ARG A 383 -15.20 3.32 27.72
C ARG A 383 -16.59 2.91 27.25
N ASP A 384 -17.50 3.83 27.37
CA ASP A 384 -18.81 3.71 26.77
C ASP A 384 -18.76 4.11 25.29
N VAL A 385 -19.23 3.24 24.41
CA VAL A 385 -19.36 3.48 22.98
C VAL A 385 -20.78 3.15 22.53
N TYR A 386 -21.18 3.63 21.37
CA TYR A 386 -22.53 3.36 20.86
C TYR A 386 -22.46 2.30 19.75
N CYS A 387 -23.39 1.34 19.81
CA CYS A 387 -23.56 0.37 18.76
C CYS A 387 -23.96 1.05 17.46
N ILE A 388 -23.18 0.87 16.41
CA ILE A 388 -23.41 1.45 15.09
C ILE A 388 -24.69 0.92 14.41
N TYR A 389 -25.20 -0.24 14.86
CA TYR A 389 -26.39 -0.84 14.28
C TYR A 389 -27.70 -0.45 14.97
N CYS A 390 -27.66 -0.22 16.27
CA CYS A 390 -28.89 0.04 17.02
C CYS A 390 -28.78 1.26 17.97
N GLY A 391 -27.67 1.98 17.95
CA GLY A 391 -27.44 3.17 18.79
C GLY A 391 -27.32 2.89 20.29
N ARG A 392 -27.39 1.61 20.72
CA ARG A 392 -27.31 1.29 22.16
C ARG A 392 -25.90 1.55 22.68
N LYS A 393 -25.82 2.15 23.86
CA LYS A 393 -24.59 2.36 24.61
C LYS A 393 -24.06 1.02 25.14
N ILE A 394 -22.81 0.69 24.84
CA ILE A 394 -22.13 -0.54 25.23
C ILE A 394 -20.73 -0.24 25.74
N LYS A 395 -20.13 -1.19 26.43
CA LYS A 395 -18.71 -1.08 26.84
C LYS A 395 -17.77 -1.48 25.72
N THR A 396 -16.59 -0.89 25.68
CA THR A 396 -15.53 -1.23 24.73
C THR A 396 -15.07 -2.68 24.87
N SER A 397 -15.26 -3.31 26.03
CA SER A 397 -14.97 -4.74 26.28
C SER A 397 -15.94 -5.72 25.60
N PHE A 398 -17.10 -5.24 25.13
CA PHE A 398 -18.09 -6.14 24.52
C PHE A 398 -17.86 -6.38 23.05
N LYS A 399 -17.51 -7.62 22.71
CA LYS A 399 -17.32 -8.07 21.32
C LYS A 399 -18.61 -7.99 20.48
N PHE A 400 -19.77 -8.16 21.12
CA PHE A 400 -21.07 -8.09 20.49
C PHE A 400 -21.96 -7.10 21.22
N CYS A 401 -22.80 -6.39 20.48
CA CYS A 401 -23.79 -5.54 21.08
C CYS A 401 -24.83 -6.38 21.86
N ASN A 402 -24.98 -6.11 23.15
CA ASN A 402 -25.98 -6.76 24.00
C ASN A 402 -27.43 -6.37 23.68
N GLY A 403 -27.63 -5.43 22.75
CA GLY A 403 -28.95 -5.00 22.30
C GLY A 403 -29.40 -5.65 21.00
N CYS A 404 -28.54 -5.70 19.98
CA CYS A 404 -28.90 -6.24 18.68
C CYS A 404 -28.09 -7.51 18.30
N GLY A 405 -27.18 -7.98 19.14
CA GLY A 405 -26.37 -9.18 18.92
C GLY A 405 -25.31 -9.06 17.83
N LYS A 406 -25.22 -7.90 17.13
CA LYS A 406 -24.27 -7.72 16.05
C LYS A 406 -22.88 -7.45 16.58
N ASN A 407 -21.87 -7.92 15.83
CA ASN A 407 -20.47 -7.70 16.15
C ASN A 407 -20.12 -6.21 15.89
N ASN A 408 -19.79 -5.50 16.97
CA ASN A 408 -19.50 -4.08 16.96
C ASN A 408 -18.05 -3.77 16.58
N PHE A 409 -17.17 -4.80 16.60
CA PHE A 409 -15.73 -4.63 16.36
C PHE A 409 -15.36 -4.33 14.91
N ARG A 410 -16.26 -4.58 13.96
CA ARG A 410 -15.95 -4.33 12.55
C ARG A 410 -15.70 -2.85 12.22
N TYR A 411 -16.07 -1.93 13.11
CA TYR A 411 -16.15 -0.51 12.77
C TYR A 411 -15.58 0.45 13.82
N ASP A 412 -15.17 -0.04 14.98
CA ASP A 412 -14.42 0.77 15.96
C ASP A 412 -12.98 0.29 16.06
N TYR A 413 -12.10 0.92 15.29
CA TYR A 413 -10.67 0.57 15.21
C TYR A 413 -9.91 0.78 16.51
N ARG A 414 -10.48 1.52 17.46
CA ARG A 414 -9.94 1.68 18.81
C ARG A 414 -9.99 0.39 19.62
N LEU A 415 -10.78 -0.59 19.17
CA LEU A 415 -11.08 -1.84 19.87
C LEU A 415 -10.43 -3.08 19.26
N ARG A 416 -9.68 -2.95 18.16
CA ARG A 416 -9.10 -4.10 17.46
C ARG A 416 -7.76 -4.58 18.02
N ASP A 417 -7.22 -3.86 18.99
CA ASP A 417 -5.95 -4.20 19.61
C ASP A 417 -6.12 -4.94 20.96
N ILE A 418 -7.29 -5.53 21.18
CA ILE A 418 -7.54 -6.42 22.30
C ILE A 418 -7.60 -7.86 21.82
#